data_0841690e0dc7aa747c28984cfe75e4c9
#
_entry.id   0841690e0dc7aa747c28984cfe75e4c9
#
_cell.length_a   1.000
_cell.length_b   1.000
_cell.length_c   1.000
_cell.angle_alpha   90.00
_cell.angle_beta   90.00
_cell.angle_gamma   90.00
#
_symmetry.space_group_name_H-M   'P 1'
#
loop_
_entity.id
_entity.type
_entity.pdbx_description
1 polymer ?
#
loop_
_entity_poly.entity_id
_entity_poly.type
_entity_poly.pdbx_seq_one_letter_code
_entity_poly.pdbx_strand_id
1 'polypeptide(L)'
;MTLVLVFGDAFHLIPRILAAFNPSGDYGFSLGIGKLITSVTMTIFYLIMYFVYELRYEKNSKPLRITVIVLSLIRIALCLLPQNDWTGAAPVIWGIYRNIPFTLLGIVMVMLFYRERKDRFFKWLWLAILLSFAFYLPVVLWADISPIIGMLMLPKTCMYMWIVVMGFNQAKTPTHFTRFSNIITITQIDITLKNDVKNICILKVSACLCLRI
;
A
#
# COMPACT_ATOMS: atom_id res chain seq x y z
N MET A 1 5.90 3.67 4.65
CA MET A 1 4.47 3.41 4.82
C MET A 1 3.69 4.70 5.11
N THR A 2 3.97 5.43 6.18
CA THR A 2 3.28 6.68 6.58
C THR A 2 3.32 7.76 5.51
N LEU A 3 4.46 8.01 4.89
CA LEU A 3 4.61 9.02 3.83
C LEU A 3 3.72 8.72 2.62
N VAL A 4 3.63 7.46 2.20
CA VAL A 4 2.78 7.03 1.07
C VAL A 4 1.31 7.30 1.37
N LEU A 5 0.88 7.04 2.61
CA LEU A 5 -0.49 7.28 3.06
C LEU A 5 -0.82 8.78 3.08
N VAL A 6 0.02 9.60 3.74
CA VAL A 6 -0.19 11.04 3.87
C VAL A 6 -0.20 11.71 2.50
N PHE A 7 0.72 11.34 1.63
CA PHE A 7 0.79 11.88 0.27
C PHE A 7 -0.45 11.50 -0.54
N GLY A 8 -0.88 10.23 -0.50
CA GLY A 8 -2.06 9.76 -1.21
C GLY A 8 -3.35 10.44 -0.75
N ASP A 9 -3.54 10.57 0.56
CA ASP A 9 -4.74 11.21 1.11
C ASP A 9 -4.74 12.73 0.88
N ALA A 10 -3.61 13.42 0.91
CA ALA A 10 -3.51 14.85 0.63
C ALA A 10 -4.05 15.20 -0.76
N PHE A 11 -3.66 14.44 -1.79
CA PHE A 11 -4.14 14.67 -3.17
C PHE A 11 -5.64 14.50 -3.33
N HIS A 12 -6.29 13.74 -2.48
CA HIS A 12 -7.73 13.54 -2.50
C HIS A 12 -8.49 14.54 -1.61
N LEU A 13 -7.94 14.86 -0.44
CA LEU A 13 -8.59 15.72 0.54
C LEU A 13 -8.50 17.21 0.17
N ILE A 14 -7.36 17.67 -0.33
CA ILE A 14 -7.16 19.09 -0.67
C ILE A 14 -8.20 19.56 -1.70
N PRO A 15 -8.40 18.92 -2.87
CA PRO A 15 -9.43 19.33 -3.81
C PRO A 15 -10.85 19.29 -3.24
N ARG A 16 -11.15 18.34 -2.35
CA ARG A 16 -12.47 18.29 -1.68
C ARG A 16 -12.70 19.43 -0.73
N ILE A 17 -11.69 19.81 0.04
CA ILE A 17 -11.76 20.94 0.95
C ILE A 17 -11.95 22.23 0.14
N LEU A 18 -11.18 22.42 -0.94
CA LEU A 18 -11.31 23.58 -1.82
C LEU A 18 -12.69 23.66 -2.47
N ALA A 19 -13.23 22.52 -2.94
CA ALA A 19 -14.59 22.47 -3.50
C ALA A 19 -15.68 22.79 -2.46
N ALA A 20 -15.47 22.43 -1.20
CA ALA A 20 -16.40 22.76 -0.12
C ALA A 20 -16.39 24.25 0.25
N PHE A 21 -15.21 24.91 0.19
CA PHE A 21 -15.09 26.35 0.45
C PHE A 21 -15.47 27.23 -0.74
N ASN A 22 -15.33 26.75 -1.96
CA ASN A 22 -15.67 27.48 -3.18
C ASN A 22 -16.50 26.62 -4.14
N PRO A 23 -17.83 26.50 -3.93
CA PRO A 23 -18.69 25.65 -4.74
C PRO A 23 -18.80 26.06 -6.23
N SER A 24 -18.43 27.29 -6.57
CA SER A 24 -18.50 27.82 -7.94
C SER A 24 -17.29 27.44 -8.81
N GLY A 25 -16.24 26.85 -8.22
CA GLY A 25 -15.04 26.41 -8.96
C GLY A 25 -15.23 25.04 -9.62
N ASP A 26 -14.65 24.84 -10.81
CA ASP A 26 -14.58 23.54 -11.46
C ASP A 26 -13.41 22.72 -10.89
N TYR A 27 -13.71 21.80 -9.98
CA TYR A 27 -12.74 20.89 -9.35
C TYR A 27 -12.82 19.47 -9.90
N GLY A 28 -13.65 19.21 -10.91
CA GLY A 28 -13.88 17.87 -11.45
C GLY A 28 -12.59 17.14 -11.83
N PHE A 29 -11.73 17.81 -12.58
CA PHE A 29 -10.41 17.28 -12.97
C PHE A 29 -9.51 16.95 -11.77
N SER A 30 -9.38 17.88 -10.81
CA SER A 30 -8.52 17.70 -9.62
C SER A 30 -9.03 16.60 -8.72
N LEU A 31 -10.35 16.46 -8.55
CA LEU A 31 -11.00 15.41 -7.78
C LEU A 31 -10.79 14.04 -8.44
N GLY A 32 -10.87 13.96 -9.77
CA GLY A 32 -10.65 12.73 -10.53
C GLY A 32 -9.22 12.21 -10.41
N ILE A 33 -8.24 13.08 -10.65
CA ILE A 33 -6.82 12.74 -10.49
C ILE A 33 -6.50 12.38 -9.04
N GLY A 34 -7.05 13.12 -8.07
CA GLY A 34 -6.90 12.80 -6.66
C GLY A 34 -7.40 11.39 -6.30
N LYS A 35 -8.55 10.98 -6.85
CA LYS A 35 -9.08 9.61 -6.70
C LYS A 35 -8.14 8.55 -7.30
N LEU A 36 -7.57 8.81 -8.48
CA LEU A 36 -6.61 7.91 -9.14
C LEU A 36 -5.35 7.73 -8.29
N ILE A 37 -4.71 8.84 -7.90
CA ILE A 37 -3.49 8.83 -7.08
C ILE A 37 -3.74 8.08 -5.78
N THR A 38 -4.84 8.39 -5.07
CA THR A 38 -5.20 7.69 -3.83
C THR A 38 -5.44 6.20 -4.06
N SER A 39 -6.05 5.79 -5.16
CA SER A 39 -6.28 4.38 -5.47
C SER A 39 -4.97 3.61 -5.63
N VAL A 40 -3.98 4.19 -6.31
CA VAL A 40 -2.65 3.59 -6.51
C VAL A 40 -1.86 3.59 -5.20
N THR A 41 -1.79 4.72 -4.49
CA THR A 41 -1.02 4.84 -3.25
C THR A 41 -1.57 3.94 -2.14
N MET A 42 -2.89 3.76 -2.05
CA MET A 42 -3.50 2.81 -1.12
C MET A 42 -3.13 1.36 -1.45
N THR A 43 -3.04 1.01 -2.71
CA THR A 43 -2.59 -0.34 -3.11
C THR A 43 -1.14 -0.56 -2.70
N ILE A 44 -0.27 0.42 -2.95
CA ILE A 44 1.14 0.38 -2.54
C ILE A 44 1.25 0.31 -1.01
N PHE A 45 0.42 1.05 -0.28
CA PHE A 45 0.38 1.00 1.18
C PHE A 45 0.09 -0.41 1.71
N TYR A 46 -0.92 -1.10 1.18
CA TYR A 46 -1.23 -2.47 1.56
C TYR A 46 -0.15 -3.47 1.16
N LEU A 47 0.49 -3.26 0.01
CA LEU A 47 1.63 -4.06 -0.42
C LEU A 47 2.82 -3.92 0.56
N ILE A 48 3.17 -2.69 0.95
CA ILE A 48 4.22 -2.43 1.95
C ILE A 48 3.84 -3.05 3.30
N MET A 49 2.57 -2.93 3.71
CA MET A 49 2.08 -3.50 4.96
C MET A 49 2.21 -5.04 4.96
N TYR A 50 1.99 -5.70 3.82
CA TYR A 50 2.24 -7.13 3.66
C TYR A 50 3.73 -7.47 3.83
N PHE A 51 4.65 -6.72 3.22
CA PHE A 51 6.08 -6.94 3.40
C PHE A 51 6.53 -6.70 4.85
N VAL A 52 5.96 -5.71 5.53
CA VAL A 52 6.20 -5.51 6.98
C VAL A 52 5.72 -6.70 7.78
N TYR A 53 4.55 -7.28 7.46
CA TYR A 53 4.07 -8.52 8.06
C TYR A 53 5.05 -9.67 7.85
N GLU A 54 5.50 -9.88 6.63
CA GLU A 54 6.41 -10.97 6.26
C GLU A 54 7.75 -10.87 7.00
N LEU A 55 8.33 -9.66 7.07
CA LEU A 55 9.58 -9.38 7.78
C LEU A 55 9.43 -9.54 9.31
N ARG A 56 8.28 -9.13 9.86
CA ARG A 56 8.08 -9.18 11.30
C ARG A 56 7.89 -10.59 11.83
N TYR A 57 7.07 -11.39 11.13
CA TYR A 57 6.67 -12.73 11.59
C TYR A 57 7.51 -13.84 10.96
N GLU A 58 8.50 -13.50 10.14
CA GLU A 58 9.39 -14.44 9.44
C GLU A 58 8.61 -15.51 8.63
N LYS A 59 7.37 -15.18 8.23
CA LYS A 59 6.46 -16.07 7.50
C LYS A 59 6.60 -15.86 6.00
N ASN A 60 7.51 -16.61 5.38
CA ASN A 60 7.74 -16.56 3.95
C ASN A 60 6.87 -17.59 3.22
N SER A 61 5.62 -17.23 2.91
CA SER A 61 4.72 -18.06 2.11
C SER A 61 4.71 -17.60 0.66
N LYS A 62 5.42 -18.32 -0.22
CA LYS A 62 5.48 -18.00 -1.66
C LYS A 62 4.10 -17.82 -2.31
N PRO A 63 3.10 -18.72 -2.12
CA PRO A 63 1.80 -18.57 -2.75
C PRO A 63 1.06 -17.31 -2.26
N LEU A 64 1.16 -16.98 -0.98
CA LEU A 64 0.52 -15.79 -0.42
C LEU A 64 1.15 -14.50 -0.97
N ARG A 65 2.48 -14.46 -1.06
CA ARG A 65 3.21 -13.33 -1.67
C ARG A 65 2.78 -13.12 -3.11
N ILE A 66 2.70 -14.19 -3.91
CA ILE A 66 2.26 -14.11 -5.31
C ILE A 66 0.82 -13.59 -5.37
N THR A 67 -0.09 -14.11 -4.54
CA THR A 67 -1.49 -13.65 -4.50
C THR A 67 -1.59 -12.15 -4.20
N VAL A 68 -0.87 -11.65 -3.19
CA VAL A 68 -0.89 -10.22 -2.83
C VAL A 68 -0.34 -9.35 -3.96
N ILE A 69 0.78 -9.76 -4.57
CA ILE A 69 1.38 -9.03 -5.70
C ILE A 69 0.43 -9.02 -6.90
N VAL A 70 -0.14 -10.16 -7.27
CA VAL A 70 -1.06 -10.28 -8.41
C VAL A 70 -2.32 -9.42 -8.20
N LEU A 71 -2.95 -9.47 -7.01
CA LEU A 71 -4.10 -8.63 -6.69
C LEU A 71 -3.77 -7.14 -6.77
N SER A 72 -2.57 -6.75 -6.29
CA SER A 72 -2.10 -5.37 -6.34
C SER A 72 -1.88 -4.91 -7.78
N LEU A 73 -1.26 -5.75 -8.62
CA LEU A 73 -1.03 -5.45 -10.04
C LEU A 73 -2.33 -5.36 -10.83
N ILE A 74 -3.26 -6.30 -10.63
CA ILE A 74 -4.59 -6.27 -11.26
C ILE A 74 -5.32 -4.97 -10.88
N ARG A 75 -5.30 -4.58 -9.61
CA ARG A 75 -5.93 -3.34 -9.16
C ARG A 75 -5.31 -2.10 -9.82
N ILE A 76 -3.99 -1.99 -9.85
CA ILE A 76 -3.29 -0.87 -10.47
C ILE A 76 -3.62 -0.83 -11.97
N ALA A 77 -3.58 -1.97 -12.66
CA ALA A 77 -3.96 -2.05 -14.07
C ALA A 77 -5.40 -1.58 -14.30
N LEU A 78 -6.36 -2.05 -13.49
CA LEU A 78 -7.76 -1.61 -13.57
C LEU A 78 -7.90 -0.10 -13.32
N CYS A 79 -7.12 0.50 -12.40
CA CYS A 79 -7.15 1.93 -12.15
C CYS A 79 -6.60 2.76 -13.32
N LEU A 80 -5.65 2.23 -14.10
CA LEU A 80 -5.03 2.92 -15.23
C LEU A 80 -5.82 2.81 -16.53
N LEU A 81 -6.88 1.98 -16.58
CA LEU A 81 -7.71 1.86 -17.76
C LEU A 81 -8.47 3.17 -18.06
N PRO A 82 -8.51 3.61 -19.33
CA PRO A 82 -9.20 4.85 -19.71
C PRO A 82 -10.71 4.81 -19.45
N GLN A 83 -11.30 3.61 -19.38
CA GLN A 83 -12.74 3.42 -19.10
C GLN A 83 -13.16 3.92 -17.71
N ASN A 84 -12.22 4.21 -16.81
CA ASN A 84 -12.55 4.79 -15.50
C ASN A 84 -13.04 6.24 -15.59
N ASP A 85 -12.75 6.94 -16.69
CA ASP A 85 -13.14 8.34 -16.92
C ASP A 85 -12.99 9.21 -15.65
N TRP A 86 -11.77 9.26 -15.13
CA TRP A 86 -11.48 9.92 -13.84
C TRP A 86 -11.86 11.42 -13.82
N THR A 87 -11.90 12.03 -14.99
CA THR A 87 -12.13 13.47 -15.16
C THR A 87 -13.55 13.80 -15.59
N GLY A 88 -14.34 12.80 -15.95
CA GLY A 88 -15.73 12.91 -16.39
C GLY A 88 -16.72 12.23 -15.45
N ALA A 89 -17.76 11.67 -16.02
CA ALA A 89 -18.85 11.00 -15.29
C ALA A 89 -18.49 9.55 -14.87
N ALA A 90 -17.36 9.38 -14.18
CA ALA A 90 -16.79 8.10 -13.74
C ALA A 90 -17.86 7.00 -13.51
N PRO A 91 -18.00 5.96 -14.39
CA PRO A 91 -19.06 4.98 -14.29
C PRO A 91 -18.95 4.17 -13.00
N VAL A 92 -20.05 4.05 -12.23
CA VAL A 92 -20.11 3.31 -10.95
C VAL A 92 -19.62 1.87 -11.11
N ILE A 93 -19.95 1.23 -12.24
CA ILE A 93 -19.57 -0.15 -12.55
C ILE A 93 -18.05 -0.31 -12.55
N TRP A 94 -17.31 0.59 -13.17
CA TRP A 94 -15.83 0.58 -13.15
C TRP A 94 -15.28 0.86 -11.74
N GLY A 95 -15.99 1.69 -10.98
CA GLY A 95 -15.74 1.88 -9.56
C GLY A 95 -15.79 0.57 -8.78
N ILE A 96 -16.80 -0.28 -9.05
CA ILE A 96 -16.94 -1.58 -8.41
C ILE A 96 -15.82 -2.54 -8.86
N TYR A 97 -15.59 -2.69 -10.17
CA TYR A 97 -14.58 -3.61 -10.70
C TYR A 97 -13.18 -3.39 -10.15
N ARG A 98 -12.72 -2.14 -10.08
CA ARG A 98 -11.40 -1.82 -9.51
C ARG A 98 -11.31 -2.04 -7.99
N ASN A 99 -12.45 -2.04 -7.28
CA ASN A 99 -12.50 -2.23 -5.84
C ASN A 99 -12.63 -3.71 -5.42
N ILE A 100 -13.02 -4.62 -6.32
CA ILE A 100 -13.03 -6.06 -6.04
C ILE A 100 -11.65 -6.57 -5.61
N PRO A 101 -10.56 -6.42 -6.41
CA PRO A 101 -9.25 -6.90 -6.01
C PRO A 101 -8.72 -6.19 -4.75
N PHE A 102 -9.12 -4.95 -4.51
CA PHE A 102 -8.76 -4.23 -3.29
C PHE A 102 -9.45 -4.79 -2.05
N THR A 103 -10.72 -5.11 -2.15
CA THR A 103 -11.46 -5.73 -1.06
C THR A 103 -10.88 -7.11 -0.73
N LEU A 104 -10.56 -7.91 -1.76
CA LEU A 104 -9.88 -9.20 -1.57
C LEU A 104 -8.53 -9.02 -0.88
N LEU A 105 -7.72 -8.05 -1.31
CA LEU A 105 -6.45 -7.71 -0.65
C LEU A 105 -6.68 -7.32 0.82
N GLY A 106 -7.69 -6.51 1.10
CA GLY A 106 -8.08 -6.13 2.46
C GLY A 106 -8.48 -7.33 3.32
N ILE A 107 -9.27 -8.25 2.79
CA ILE A 107 -9.67 -9.49 3.49
C ILE A 107 -8.43 -10.32 3.83
N VAL A 108 -7.52 -10.51 2.88
CA VAL A 108 -6.26 -11.22 3.12
C VAL A 108 -5.48 -10.57 4.27
N MET A 109 -5.36 -9.24 4.28
CA MET A 109 -4.65 -8.52 5.33
C MET A 109 -5.34 -8.65 6.69
N VAL A 110 -6.68 -8.54 6.74
CA VAL A 110 -7.45 -8.76 7.98
C VAL A 110 -7.20 -10.16 8.53
N MET A 111 -7.26 -11.19 7.69
CA MET A 111 -7.01 -12.58 8.11
C MET A 111 -5.60 -12.77 8.65
N LEU A 112 -4.59 -12.19 8.00
CA LEU A 112 -3.19 -12.30 8.42
C LEU A 112 -2.99 -11.67 9.80
N PHE A 113 -3.40 -10.43 10.00
CA PHE A 113 -3.24 -9.75 11.28
C PHE A 113 -4.17 -10.28 12.37
N TYR A 114 -5.32 -10.84 12.02
CA TYR A 114 -6.18 -11.53 12.98
C TYR A 114 -5.51 -12.79 13.54
N ARG A 115 -4.77 -13.54 12.73
CA ARG A 115 -3.99 -14.71 13.19
C ARG A 115 -2.92 -14.31 14.18
N GLU A 116 -2.34 -13.12 14.03
CA GLU A 116 -1.29 -12.56 14.89
C GLU A 116 -1.83 -11.61 15.99
N ARG A 117 -3.11 -11.70 16.32
CA ARG A 117 -3.78 -10.84 17.33
C ARG A 117 -3.18 -10.89 18.75
N LYS A 118 -2.31 -11.86 19.03
CA LYS A 118 -1.57 -11.97 20.30
C LYS A 118 -0.39 -11.02 20.39
N ASP A 119 0.03 -10.42 19.27
CA ASP A 119 1.11 -9.45 19.26
C ASP A 119 0.70 -8.17 20.00
N ARG A 120 1.53 -7.74 20.95
CA ARG A 120 1.28 -6.56 21.80
C ARG A 120 1.04 -5.28 21.00
N PHE A 121 1.78 -5.10 19.89
CA PHE A 121 1.75 -3.85 19.11
C PHE A 121 0.65 -3.84 18.05
N PHE A 122 0.41 -4.98 17.38
CA PHE A 122 -0.55 -5.09 16.28
C PHE A 122 -1.85 -5.80 16.65
N LYS A 123 -2.14 -5.91 17.97
CA LYS A 123 -3.34 -6.58 18.48
C LYS A 123 -4.63 -6.09 17.82
N TRP A 124 -4.74 -4.79 17.57
CA TRP A 124 -5.94 -4.14 17.03
C TRP A 124 -5.83 -3.78 15.54
N LEU A 125 -4.72 -4.12 14.89
CA LEU A 125 -4.49 -3.73 13.50
C LEU A 125 -5.52 -4.34 12.54
N TRP A 126 -5.87 -5.61 12.73
CA TRP A 126 -6.92 -6.27 11.95
C TRP A 126 -8.27 -5.55 12.07
N LEU A 127 -8.62 -5.05 13.26
CA LEU A 127 -9.87 -4.33 13.50
C LEU A 127 -9.84 -2.95 12.81
N ALA A 128 -8.74 -2.24 12.88
CA ALA A 128 -8.57 -0.95 12.18
C ALA A 128 -8.70 -1.11 10.66
N ILE A 129 -8.13 -2.17 10.09
CA ILE A 129 -8.27 -2.49 8.67
C ILE A 129 -9.74 -2.83 8.34
N LEU A 130 -10.36 -3.70 9.14
CA LEU A 130 -11.77 -4.11 8.94
C LEU A 130 -12.71 -2.90 8.99
N LEU A 131 -12.58 -2.04 9.99
CA LEU A 131 -13.38 -0.82 10.12
C LEU A 131 -13.14 0.16 8.96
N SER A 132 -11.88 0.29 8.51
CA SER A 132 -11.56 1.10 7.34
C SER A 132 -12.33 0.64 6.10
N PHE A 133 -12.40 -0.68 5.86
CA PHE A 133 -13.19 -1.24 4.75
C PHE A 133 -14.69 -1.11 4.97
N ALA A 134 -15.17 -1.28 6.21
CA ALA A 134 -16.59 -1.12 6.56
C ALA A 134 -17.08 0.30 6.27
N PHE A 135 -16.26 1.32 6.49
CA PHE A 135 -16.59 2.71 6.11
C PHE A 135 -16.39 2.99 4.62
N TYR A 136 -15.46 2.30 3.98
CA TYR A 136 -15.14 2.53 2.58
C TYR A 136 -16.15 1.94 1.61
N LEU A 137 -16.62 0.71 1.84
CA LEU A 137 -17.52 0.02 0.93
C LEU A 137 -18.83 0.76 0.68
N PRO A 138 -19.54 1.30 1.70
CA PRO A 138 -20.73 2.12 1.48
C PRO A 138 -20.46 3.35 0.62
N VAL A 139 -19.30 3.98 0.78
CA VAL A 139 -18.92 5.16 -0.03
C VAL A 139 -18.77 4.78 -1.49
N VAL A 140 -18.14 3.63 -1.79
CA VAL A 140 -17.98 3.17 -3.18
C VAL A 140 -19.31 2.84 -3.86
N LEU A 141 -20.29 2.34 -3.08
CA LEU A 141 -21.57 1.87 -3.63
C LEU A 141 -22.63 2.97 -3.72
N TRP A 142 -22.66 3.91 -2.76
CA TRP A 142 -23.81 4.81 -2.57
C TRP A 142 -23.44 6.30 -2.45
N ALA A 143 -22.18 6.69 -2.58
CA ALA A 143 -21.81 8.11 -2.47
C ALA A 143 -22.44 8.97 -3.57
N ASP A 144 -22.71 8.40 -4.73
CA ASP A 144 -23.39 9.10 -5.84
C ASP A 144 -24.90 9.29 -5.59
N ILE A 145 -25.51 8.49 -4.71
CA ILE A 145 -26.94 8.57 -4.36
C ILE A 145 -27.14 9.59 -3.22
N SER A 146 -26.24 9.61 -2.25
CA SER A 146 -26.34 10.50 -1.09
C SER A 146 -24.97 11.08 -0.69
N PRO A 147 -24.80 12.41 -0.75
CA PRO A 147 -23.54 13.09 -0.36
C PRO A 147 -23.14 12.81 1.10
N ILE A 148 -24.12 12.55 1.99
CA ILE A 148 -23.87 12.26 3.41
C ILE A 148 -23.04 10.99 3.55
N ILE A 149 -23.25 9.97 2.68
CA ILE A 149 -22.47 8.73 2.69
C ILE A 149 -21.00 9.02 2.37
N GLY A 150 -20.72 10.04 1.56
CA GLY A 150 -19.35 10.49 1.29
C GLY A 150 -18.61 10.97 2.54
N MET A 151 -19.31 11.42 3.58
CA MET A 151 -18.69 11.81 4.87
C MET A 151 -18.09 10.62 5.65
N LEU A 152 -18.47 9.38 5.32
CA LEU A 152 -17.84 8.17 5.89
C LEU A 152 -16.34 8.04 5.52
N MET A 153 -15.85 8.85 4.59
CA MET A 153 -14.41 8.97 4.34
C MET A 153 -13.64 9.52 5.56
N LEU A 154 -14.25 10.36 6.40
CA LEU A 154 -13.60 10.92 7.59
C LEU A 154 -13.26 9.83 8.62
N PRO A 155 -14.22 9.00 9.12
CA PRO A 155 -13.89 7.91 10.01
C PRO A 155 -12.95 6.87 9.39
N LYS A 156 -13.03 6.63 8.08
CA LYS A 156 -12.03 5.81 7.37
C LYS A 156 -10.61 6.37 7.54
N THR A 157 -10.41 7.68 7.37
CA THR A 157 -9.10 8.33 7.53
C THR A 157 -8.63 8.23 8.99
N CYS A 158 -9.53 8.34 9.98
CA CYS A 158 -9.18 8.11 11.38
C CYS A 158 -8.63 6.69 11.63
N MET A 159 -9.18 5.67 10.96
CA MET A 159 -8.67 4.29 11.06
C MET A 159 -7.25 4.19 10.49
N TYR A 160 -6.94 4.86 9.40
CA TYR A 160 -5.58 4.90 8.86
C TYR A 160 -4.60 5.62 9.80
N MET A 161 -5.01 6.73 10.42
CA MET A 161 -4.20 7.39 11.44
C MET A 161 -3.90 6.46 12.61
N TRP A 162 -4.88 5.67 13.04
CA TRP A 162 -4.68 4.66 14.08
C TRP A 162 -3.66 3.59 13.67
N ILE A 163 -3.73 3.08 12.43
CA ILE A 163 -2.74 2.14 11.87
C ILE A 163 -1.33 2.74 11.91
N VAL A 164 -1.19 4.01 11.51
CA VAL A 164 0.08 4.74 11.52
C VAL A 164 0.63 4.87 12.93
N VAL A 165 -0.21 5.24 13.89
CA VAL A 165 0.19 5.38 15.32
C VAL A 165 0.66 4.03 15.88
N MET A 166 -0.05 2.94 15.58
CA MET A 166 0.38 1.59 15.99
C MET A 166 1.76 1.25 15.40
N GLY A 167 1.98 1.53 14.13
CA GLY A 167 3.28 1.31 13.46
C GLY A 167 4.40 2.19 14.05
N PHE A 168 4.09 3.43 14.40
CA PHE A 168 5.06 4.37 14.98
C PHE A 168 5.46 3.96 16.41
N ASN A 169 4.50 3.52 17.23
CA ASN A 169 4.77 3.04 18.58
C ASN A 169 5.66 1.79 18.57
N GLN A 170 5.52 0.94 17.55
CA GLN A 170 6.41 -0.20 17.37
C GLN A 170 7.83 0.23 16.99
N ALA A 171 7.98 1.21 16.10
CA ALA A 171 9.29 1.69 15.64
C ALA A 171 10.12 2.32 16.77
N LYS A 172 9.48 2.85 17.81
CA LYS A 172 10.15 3.40 19.00
C LYS A 172 10.76 2.36 19.92
N THR A 173 10.45 1.07 19.76
CA THR A 173 10.95 0.00 20.64
C THR A 173 12.32 -0.46 20.15
N PRO A 174 13.40 -0.33 20.97
CA PRO A 174 14.80 -0.49 20.50
C PRO A 174 15.14 -1.86 19.92
N THR A 175 14.44 -2.91 20.31
CA THR A 175 14.68 -4.29 19.86
C THR A 175 14.46 -4.54 18.36
N HIS A 176 13.68 -3.67 17.70
CA HIS A 176 13.41 -3.80 16.26
C HIS A 176 14.26 -2.91 15.37
N PHE A 177 14.69 -1.74 15.87
CA PHE A 177 15.55 -0.83 15.10
C PHE A 177 16.92 -1.45 14.82
N THR A 178 17.51 -2.13 15.79
CA THR A 178 18.78 -2.88 15.63
C THR A 178 18.62 -4.05 14.65
N ARG A 179 17.47 -4.73 14.64
CA ARG A 179 17.22 -5.83 13.71
C ARG A 179 17.04 -5.35 12.26
N PHE A 180 16.34 -4.23 12.06
CA PHE A 180 16.18 -3.61 10.74
C PHE A 180 17.52 -3.08 10.18
N SER A 181 18.34 -2.43 11.03
CA SER A 181 19.67 -1.99 10.67
C SER A 181 20.56 -3.17 10.28
N ASN A 182 20.52 -4.26 11.05
CA ASN A 182 21.30 -5.47 10.76
C ASN A 182 20.86 -6.15 9.45
N ILE A 183 19.54 -6.20 9.14
CA ILE A 183 19.06 -6.77 7.89
C ILE A 183 19.52 -5.94 6.68
N ILE A 184 19.44 -4.61 6.76
CA ILE A 184 19.92 -3.72 5.70
C ILE A 184 21.44 -3.90 5.53
N THR A 185 22.19 -3.99 6.63
CA THR A 185 23.66 -4.19 6.60
C THR A 185 24.01 -5.57 6.02
N ILE A 186 23.30 -6.64 6.38
CA ILE A 186 23.51 -7.98 5.84
C ILE A 186 23.18 -8.02 4.34
N THR A 187 22.09 -7.37 3.91
CA THR A 187 21.72 -7.30 2.49
C THR A 187 22.76 -6.50 1.67
N GLN A 188 23.28 -5.40 2.22
CA GLN A 188 24.38 -4.63 1.61
C GLN A 188 25.67 -5.48 1.51
N ILE A 189 26.02 -6.23 2.55
CA ILE A 189 27.19 -7.12 2.57
C ILE A 189 27.03 -8.23 1.53
N ASP A 190 25.82 -8.81 1.42
CA ASP A 190 25.54 -9.92 0.46
C ASP A 190 25.63 -9.44 -1.01
N ILE A 191 25.18 -8.20 -1.28
CA ILE A 191 25.31 -7.57 -2.61
C ILE A 191 26.78 -7.26 -2.91
N THR A 192 27.54 -6.79 -1.93
CA THR A 192 28.98 -6.46 -2.09
C THR A 192 29.79 -7.74 -2.32
N LEU A 193 29.56 -8.80 -1.52
CA LEU A 193 30.21 -10.09 -1.69
C LEU A 193 29.89 -10.75 -3.06
N LYS A 194 28.65 -10.63 -3.52
CA LYS A 194 28.25 -11.16 -4.83
C LYS A 194 28.94 -10.42 -5.98
N ASN A 195 29.14 -9.11 -5.86
CA ASN A 195 29.86 -8.31 -6.83
C ASN A 195 31.37 -8.63 -6.80
N ASP A 196 31.96 -8.82 -5.62
CA ASP A 196 33.38 -9.18 -5.48
C ASP A 196 33.66 -10.58 -6.05
N VAL A 197 32.80 -11.56 -5.79
CA VAL A 197 32.91 -12.92 -6.37
C VAL A 197 32.79 -12.86 -7.90
N LYS A 198 31.90 -12.03 -8.44
CA LYS A 198 31.74 -11.85 -9.89
C LYS A 198 33.00 -11.22 -10.53
N ASN A 199 33.58 -10.21 -9.85
CA ASN A 199 34.83 -9.57 -10.31
C ASN A 199 36.03 -10.52 -10.23
N ILE A 200 36.12 -11.37 -9.20
CA ILE A 200 37.16 -12.39 -9.08
C ILE A 200 37.02 -13.48 -10.17
N CYS A 201 35.79 -13.89 -10.51
CA CYS A 201 35.56 -14.81 -11.63
C CYS A 201 35.98 -14.21 -12.97
N ILE A 202 35.67 -12.93 -13.22
CA ILE A 202 36.05 -12.24 -14.46
C ILE A 202 37.59 -12.12 -14.57
N LEU A 203 38.24 -11.76 -13.47
CA LEU A 203 39.72 -11.70 -13.42
C LEU A 203 40.39 -13.07 -13.66
N LYS A 204 39.83 -14.15 -13.09
CA LYS A 204 40.34 -15.51 -13.35
C LYS A 204 40.15 -15.96 -14.79
N VAL A 205 39.01 -15.62 -15.42
CA VAL A 205 38.77 -15.93 -16.84
C VAL A 205 39.69 -15.12 -17.76
N SER A 206 39.92 -13.82 -17.45
CA SER A 206 40.91 -13.00 -18.17
C SER A 206 42.33 -13.51 -18.03
N ALA A 207 42.74 -13.92 -16.82
CA ALA A 207 44.08 -14.48 -16.60
C ALA A 207 44.30 -15.83 -17.33
N CYS A 208 43.26 -16.67 -17.37
CA CYS A 208 43.30 -17.92 -18.15
C CYS A 208 43.38 -17.70 -19.70
N LEU A 209 42.79 -16.60 -20.19
CA LEU A 209 42.90 -16.26 -21.61
C LEU A 209 44.27 -15.69 -21.99
N CYS A 210 44.91 -14.92 -21.08
CA CYS A 210 46.28 -14.39 -21.32
C CYS A 210 47.38 -15.44 -21.25
N LEU A 211 47.15 -16.60 -20.62
CA LEU A 211 48.12 -17.70 -20.54
C LEU A 211 48.04 -18.71 -21.72
N ARG A 212 47.16 -18.45 -22.68
CA ARG A 212 46.96 -19.30 -23.87
C ARG A 212 47.37 -18.62 -25.20
N ILE A 213 48.07 -17.49 -25.13
CA ILE A 213 48.75 -16.85 -26.21
C ILE A 213 50.27 -16.91 -25.94
#